data_84254cc43685a5bf33b3c736e4767a2a
#
_entry.id   84254cc43685a5bf33b3c736e4767a2a
#
_cell.length_a   1.000
_cell.length_b   1.000
_cell.length_c   1.000
_cell.angle_alpha   90.00
_cell.angle_beta   90.00
_cell.angle_gamma   90.00
#
_symmetry.space_group_name_H-M   'P 1'
#
loop_
_entity.id
_entity.type
_entity.pdbx_description
1 polymer ?
#
loop_
_entity_poly.entity_id
_entity_poly.type
_entity_poly.pdbx_seq_one_letter_code
_entity_poly.pdbx_strand_id
1 'polypeptide(L)'
;MEDYRKTVMVVDSRPEERDAVKMMLSEDYKVLEATGAGDAMLQISCKSMVDAILLGNLRQDGREVGFLDKIRNSGYGSIPVLVILEDSEEDPGLEALDHGAWDYVTRPVRPKTLRNRLDRAVHHCKISSYNPLVYMSERDRLTGLYNREKMFAETRRMIDRHMDTLFVFLRFDIDRFRLYNAVFGEHRGDKLLTLMAESIEGIAGCFDICTYGRINADTFCICEPYDSERLHMQVRMVKEELAGFEKNYLLEPTVGAYIVEEPDLAVEEMYIRAFIGSKKCKNKFASYLGFYDMDEGIREVEEAAIASSMQAAMDEEQFVVYFQPKFDIANDRDIGAEALVRWKHPDTGLMPPKHFIPIFEKNGFISRLDYYVWEHVCRLIHKWLGDGICLDPITVNISRISLYNPRLADILSGLIEQYDVPIGLLNLEITESAYVSDPELIQEAIRKLHQAGFILLMDDFGSGYSSLNMLKDIDVDVLKIDMQFLSGGESPGKGKIILESVIRMANNLGMPVIMEGVETQEQTRFLYKIGCNYVQGYYYARPMPQEEYEKKYIYRRKGATL
;
A
#
# COMPACT_ATOMS: atom_id res chain seq x y z
N MET A 1 20.67 54.38 -9.78
CA MET A 1 20.70 52.96 -9.44
C MET A 1 20.49 52.22 -10.75
N GLU A 2 21.50 51.56 -11.27
CA GLU A 2 21.35 50.72 -12.46
C GLU A 2 20.42 49.54 -12.11
N ASP A 3 19.46 49.32 -13.00
CA ASP A 3 18.46 48.28 -12.84
C ASP A 3 19.11 46.94 -13.23
N TYR A 4 19.53 46.15 -12.22
CA TYR A 4 20.24 44.88 -12.41
C TYR A 4 19.29 43.71 -12.78
N ARG A 5 17.98 43.99 -13.00
CA ARG A 5 17.01 42.94 -13.39
C ARG A 5 17.37 42.40 -14.76
N LYS A 6 17.16 41.08 -14.93
CA LYS A 6 17.34 40.39 -16.21
C LYS A 6 16.34 40.87 -17.23
N THR A 7 16.69 40.87 -18.50
CA THR A 7 15.89 41.42 -19.58
C THR A 7 15.23 40.29 -20.35
N VAL A 8 13.89 40.25 -20.32
CA VAL A 8 13.06 39.30 -21.08
C VAL A 8 12.36 40.02 -22.21
N MET A 9 12.43 39.47 -23.42
CA MET A 9 11.73 40.00 -24.58
C MET A 9 10.44 39.24 -24.85
N VAL A 10 9.31 39.92 -24.86
CA VAL A 10 7.99 39.35 -25.18
C VAL A 10 7.68 39.65 -26.63
N VAL A 11 7.51 38.61 -27.46
CA VAL A 11 7.22 38.69 -28.88
C VAL A 11 5.82 38.12 -29.15
N ASP A 12 4.83 38.95 -29.32
CA ASP A 12 3.46 38.57 -29.67
C ASP A 12 2.84 39.65 -30.54
N SER A 13 2.07 39.28 -31.56
CA SER A 13 1.37 40.22 -32.44
C SER A 13 0.21 40.93 -31.74
N ARG A 14 -0.35 40.40 -30.68
CA ARG A 14 -1.49 40.90 -29.92
C ARG A 14 -1.04 41.83 -28.79
N PRO A 15 -1.44 43.11 -28.77
CA PRO A 15 -1.06 44.06 -27.72
C PRO A 15 -1.53 43.61 -26.32
N GLU A 16 -2.77 43.10 -26.23
CA GLU A 16 -3.39 42.68 -24.98
C GLU A 16 -2.60 41.58 -24.28
N GLU A 17 -2.05 40.65 -25.08
CA GLU A 17 -1.25 39.53 -24.57
C GLU A 17 0.13 39.98 -24.11
N ARG A 18 0.78 40.89 -24.83
CA ARG A 18 2.05 41.49 -24.40
C ARG A 18 1.87 42.22 -23.09
N ASP A 19 0.79 43.01 -22.95
CA ASP A 19 0.50 43.76 -21.71
C ASP A 19 0.24 42.79 -20.53
N ALA A 20 -0.51 41.71 -20.77
CA ALA A 20 -0.78 40.70 -19.73
C ALA A 20 0.51 40.02 -19.24
N VAL A 21 1.35 39.56 -20.16
CA VAL A 21 2.65 38.94 -19.82
C VAL A 21 3.59 39.94 -19.14
N LYS A 22 3.61 41.18 -19.59
CA LYS A 22 4.39 42.25 -18.98
C LYS A 22 3.98 42.51 -17.53
N MET A 23 2.67 42.55 -17.26
CA MET A 23 2.17 42.69 -15.88
C MET A 23 2.61 41.54 -14.97
N MET A 24 2.66 40.31 -15.49
CA MET A 24 3.09 39.13 -14.75
C MET A 24 4.57 39.14 -14.38
N LEU A 25 5.42 39.81 -15.20
CA LEU A 25 6.88 39.72 -15.11
C LEU A 25 7.56 41.00 -14.63
N SER A 26 6.88 42.15 -14.66
CA SER A 26 7.49 43.48 -14.43
C SER A 26 8.10 43.68 -13.03
N GLU A 27 7.72 42.88 -12.04
CA GLU A 27 8.31 42.91 -10.70
C GLU A 27 9.74 42.35 -10.68
N ASP A 28 9.98 41.26 -11.44
CA ASP A 28 11.21 40.47 -11.37
C ASP A 28 12.14 40.72 -12.56
N TYR A 29 11.56 41.13 -13.71
CA TYR A 29 12.29 41.28 -14.97
C TYR A 29 12.10 42.66 -15.59
N LYS A 30 13.09 43.06 -16.38
CA LYS A 30 12.95 44.15 -17.34
C LYS A 30 12.33 43.59 -18.62
N VAL A 31 11.13 44.02 -18.98
CA VAL A 31 10.38 43.48 -20.13
C VAL A 31 10.56 44.39 -21.34
N LEU A 32 11.07 43.81 -22.44
CA LEU A 32 11.06 44.41 -23.77
C LEU A 32 9.91 43.83 -24.60
N GLU A 33 9.29 44.63 -25.45
CA GLU A 33 8.17 44.20 -26.28
C GLU A 33 8.57 44.25 -27.74
N ALA A 34 8.18 43.21 -28.50
CA ALA A 34 8.30 43.16 -29.93
C ALA A 34 6.97 42.70 -30.56
N THR A 35 6.55 43.36 -31.63
CA THR A 35 5.27 43.10 -32.31
C THR A 35 5.34 41.93 -33.27
N GLY A 36 6.50 41.38 -33.53
CA GLY A 36 6.73 40.24 -34.42
C GLY A 36 8.20 39.90 -34.60
N ALA A 37 8.46 38.85 -35.38
CA ALA A 37 9.79 38.29 -35.58
C ALA A 37 10.84 39.31 -36.13
N GLY A 38 10.43 40.17 -37.04
CA GLY A 38 11.31 41.21 -37.63
C GLY A 38 11.71 42.28 -36.63
N ASP A 39 10.76 42.74 -35.82
CA ASP A 39 10.97 43.74 -34.78
C ASP A 39 11.86 43.14 -33.67
N ALA A 40 11.60 41.90 -33.25
CA ALA A 40 12.43 41.18 -32.27
C ALA A 40 13.90 41.07 -32.70
N MET A 41 14.15 40.67 -33.96
CA MET A 41 15.52 40.53 -34.49
C MET A 41 16.25 41.87 -34.55
N LEU A 42 15.55 42.95 -34.92
CA LEU A 42 16.11 44.31 -34.92
C LEU A 42 16.48 44.75 -33.50
N GLN A 43 15.61 44.53 -32.54
CA GLN A 43 15.85 44.91 -31.15
C GLN A 43 16.99 44.09 -30.54
N ILE A 44 17.10 42.79 -30.82
CA ILE A 44 18.21 41.92 -30.33
C ILE A 44 19.53 42.37 -30.93
N SER A 45 19.56 42.75 -32.21
CA SER A 45 20.80 43.23 -32.87
C SER A 45 21.26 44.61 -32.42
N CYS A 46 20.32 45.47 -31.98
CA CYS A 46 20.63 46.87 -31.59
C CYS A 46 20.81 47.07 -30.06
N LYS A 47 20.22 46.23 -29.25
CA LYS A 47 20.28 46.32 -27.77
C LYS A 47 21.02 45.10 -27.23
N SER A 48 22.24 45.30 -26.74
CA SER A 48 22.98 44.28 -26.05
C SER A 48 22.26 43.87 -24.77
N MET A 49 22.00 42.55 -24.65
CA MET A 49 21.54 41.76 -23.47
C MET A 49 20.04 41.58 -23.38
N VAL A 50 19.55 40.60 -24.15
CA VAL A 50 18.29 39.91 -23.87
C VAL A 50 18.66 38.56 -23.24
N ASP A 51 18.16 38.28 -22.03
CA ASP A 51 18.47 37.05 -21.28
C ASP A 51 17.54 35.89 -21.66
N ALA A 52 16.30 36.17 -22.09
CA ALA A 52 15.35 35.19 -22.61
C ALA A 52 14.30 35.83 -23.54
N ILE A 53 13.70 35.02 -24.40
CA ILE A 53 12.60 35.42 -25.30
C ILE A 53 11.36 34.61 -24.93
N LEU A 54 10.24 35.32 -24.75
CA LEU A 54 8.89 34.73 -24.68
C LEU A 54 8.21 34.94 -26.02
N LEU A 55 7.95 33.86 -26.73
CA LEU A 55 7.35 33.85 -28.03
C LEU A 55 5.87 33.49 -27.91
N GLY A 56 5.00 34.46 -28.10
CA GLY A 56 3.57 34.24 -28.19
C GLY A 56 3.14 33.94 -29.64
N ASN A 57 1.84 33.94 -29.88
CA ASN A 57 1.24 33.61 -31.18
C ASN A 57 1.61 34.67 -32.26
N LEU A 58 2.42 34.27 -33.19
CA LEU A 58 2.79 35.09 -34.38
C LEU A 58 1.84 34.86 -35.58
N ARG A 59 0.56 34.68 -35.33
CA ARG A 59 -0.46 34.31 -36.34
C ARG A 59 -0.09 34.71 -37.79
N GLN A 60 -0.03 33.75 -38.60
CA GLN A 60 -0.24 33.43 -40.02
C GLN A 60 1.00 32.74 -40.62
N ASP A 61 0.79 31.55 -41.15
CA ASP A 61 1.67 30.80 -42.06
C ASP A 61 2.96 30.19 -41.45
N GLY A 62 2.93 29.55 -40.25
CA GLY A 62 4.12 28.83 -39.70
C GLY A 62 5.30 29.76 -39.33
N ARG A 63 5.05 31.03 -39.02
CA ARG A 63 6.08 32.04 -38.73
C ARG A 63 6.76 31.89 -37.39
N GLU A 64 6.15 31.16 -36.47
CA GLU A 64 6.73 30.85 -35.15
C GLU A 64 7.93 29.94 -35.32
N VAL A 65 7.78 28.84 -36.03
CA VAL A 65 8.84 27.90 -36.39
C VAL A 65 9.96 28.62 -37.18
N GLY A 66 9.60 29.45 -38.13
CA GLY A 66 10.56 30.22 -38.91
C GLY A 66 11.34 31.25 -38.08
N PHE A 67 10.79 31.76 -36.97
CA PHE A 67 11.51 32.62 -36.04
C PHE A 67 12.49 31.81 -35.15
N LEU A 68 12.10 30.65 -34.65
CA LEU A 68 12.95 29.74 -33.90
C LEU A 68 14.18 29.31 -34.73
N ASP A 69 13.95 28.92 -35.99
CA ASP A 69 15.04 28.58 -36.92
C ASP A 69 15.98 29.77 -37.20
N LYS A 70 15.45 30.97 -37.29
CA LYS A 70 16.26 32.19 -37.49
C LYS A 70 17.11 32.50 -36.27
N ILE A 71 16.57 32.45 -35.06
CA ILE A 71 17.33 32.65 -33.80
C ILE A 71 18.40 31.59 -33.69
N ARG A 72 18.06 30.31 -33.90
CA ARG A 72 18.99 29.17 -33.81
C ARG A 72 20.16 29.30 -34.79
N ASN A 73 19.91 29.73 -36.00
CA ASN A 73 20.93 29.86 -37.04
C ASN A 73 21.63 31.21 -37.05
N SER A 74 21.30 32.11 -36.11
CA SER A 74 21.95 33.42 -35.91
C SER A 74 23.00 33.32 -34.80
N GLY A 75 23.81 34.40 -34.66
CA GLY A 75 24.71 34.55 -33.53
C GLY A 75 24.05 34.67 -32.15
N TYR A 76 22.70 34.58 -32.09
CA TYR A 76 21.86 34.72 -30.91
C TYR A 76 21.22 33.37 -30.46
N GLY A 77 21.66 32.26 -31.04
CA GLY A 77 21.13 30.93 -30.74
C GLY A 77 21.34 30.46 -29.28
N SER A 78 22.11 31.18 -28.48
CA SER A 78 22.29 30.95 -27.06
C SER A 78 21.19 31.59 -26.18
N ILE A 79 20.33 32.44 -26.73
CA ILE A 79 19.21 33.06 -26.01
C ILE A 79 18.07 32.03 -25.92
N PRO A 80 17.63 31.63 -24.72
CA PRO A 80 16.54 30.69 -24.59
C PRO A 80 15.22 31.30 -25.05
N VAL A 81 14.45 30.52 -25.81
CA VAL A 81 13.12 30.92 -26.30
C VAL A 81 12.07 30.02 -25.67
N LEU A 82 11.19 30.59 -24.86
CA LEU A 82 9.97 29.92 -24.36
C LEU A 82 8.79 30.27 -25.25
N VAL A 83 7.98 29.29 -25.63
CA VAL A 83 6.82 29.47 -26.50
C VAL A 83 5.54 29.42 -25.68
N ILE A 84 4.62 30.38 -25.89
CA ILE A 84 3.29 30.39 -25.27
C ILE A 84 2.30 29.85 -26.31
N LEU A 85 1.73 28.67 -26.05
CA LEU A 85 0.85 27.94 -26.94
C LEU A 85 -0.63 28.04 -26.51
N GLU A 86 -1.54 27.94 -27.48
CA GLU A 86 -2.96 27.75 -27.19
C GLU A 86 -3.20 26.26 -26.81
N ASP A 87 -4.16 26.01 -25.92
CA ASP A 87 -4.58 24.65 -25.59
C ASP A 87 -5.34 24.06 -26.81
N SER A 88 -4.71 23.16 -27.54
CA SER A 88 -5.25 22.54 -28.75
C SER A 88 -5.13 21.01 -28.68
N GLU A 89 -5.97 20.30 -29.49
CA GLU A 89 -5.99 18.82 -29.54
C GLU A 89 -4.73 18.22 -30.20
N GLU A 90 -4.00 19.03 -31.01
CA GLU A 90 -2.70 18.66 -31.58
C GLU A 90 -1.60 19.12 -30.64
N ASP A 91 -0.47 18.41 -30.57
CA ASP A 91 0.66 18.72 -29.66
C ASP A 91 1.66 19.70 -30.30
N PRO A 92 1.33 21.01 -30.36
CA PRO A 92 2.20 22.04 -30.93
C PRO A 92 3.45 22.30 -30.05
N GLY A 93 3.46 21.79 -28.83
CA GLY A 93 4.61 21.90 -27.92
C GLY A 93 5.81 21.10 -28.40
N LEU A 94 5.59 19.89 -28.91
CA LEU A 94 6.63 19.06 -29.51
C LEU A 94 7.24 19.70 -30.76
N GLU A 95 6.42 20.25 -31.65
CA GLU A 95 6.89 20.93 -32.85
C GLU A 95 7.78 22.14 -32.49
N ALA A 96 7.38 22.94 -31.50
CA ALA A 96 8.17 24.07 -31.04
C ALA A 96 9.55 23.64 -30.47
N LEU A 97 9.59 22.56 -29.71
CA LEU A 97 10.82 22.01 -29.16
C LEU A 97 11.74 21.45 -30.25
N ASP A 98 11.20 20.75 -31.25
CA ASP A 98 11.95 20.22 -32.40
C ASP A 98 12.63 21.35 -33.20
N HIS A 99 12.01 22.51 -33.25
CA HIS A 99 12.53 23.71 -33.92
C HIS A 99 13.42 24.58 -32.99
N GLY A 100 13.72 24.14 -31.78
CA GLY A 100 14.72 24.76 -30.91
C GLY A 100 14.18 25.72 -29.85
N ALA A 101 12.88 25.67 -29.56
CA ALA A 101 12.38 26.30 -28.36
C ALA A 101 13.02 25.65 -27.11
N TRP A 102 13.31 26.46 -26.08
CA TRP A 102 13.83 25.97 -24.81
C TRP A 102 12.77 25.20 -24.03
N ASP A 103 11.55 25.75 -24.00
CA ASP A 103 10.40 25.19 -23.29
C ASP A 103 9.12 25.87 -23.83
N TYR A 104 7.95 25.41 -23.41
CA TYR A 104 6.69 26.03 -23.75
C TYR A 104 5.76 26.15 -22.55
N VAL A 105 4.77 27.05 -22.62
CA VAL A 105 3.71 27.23 -21.63
C VAL A 105 2.38 27.28 -22.37
N THR A 106 1.37 26.53 -21.87
CA THR A 106 0.03 26.55 -22.46
C THR A 106 -0.85 27.62 -21.80
N ARG A 107 -1.82 28.16 -22.54
CA ARG A 107 -2.83 29.08 -22.01
C ARG A 107 -3.94 28.32 -21.25
N PRO A 108 -4.47 28.89 -20.17
CA PRO A 108 -4.16 30.21 -19.56
C PRO A 108 -2.85 30.21 -18.79
N VAL A 109 -2.00 31.21 -19.06
CA VAL A 109 -0.67 31.32 -18.45
C VAL A 109 -0.77 31.66 -16.97
N ARG A 110 -0.23 30.79 -16.11
CA ARG A 110 -0.13 31.03 -14.66
C ARG A 110 1.16 31.81 -14.35
N PRO A 111 1.10 32.95 -13.62
CA PRO A 111 2.28 33.79 -13.38
C PRO A 111 3.46 33.04 -12.72
N LYS A 112 3.18 32.19 -11.72
CA LYS A 112 4.23 31.40 -11.03
C LYS A 112 4.90 30.39 -11.96
N THR A 113 4.14 29.68 -12.78
CA THR A 113 4.68 28.70 -13.73
C THR A 113 5.58 29.38 -14.75
N LEU A 114 5.13 30.52 -15.30
CA LEU A 114 5.91 31.30 -16.26
C LEU A 114 7.22 31.80 -15.67
N ARG A 115 7.21 32.38 -14.46
CA ARG A 115 8.40 32.86 -13.76
C ARG A 115 9.41 31.74 -13.54
N ASN A 116 8.96 30.61 -12.99
CA ASN A 116 9.83 29.46 -12.71
C ASN A 116 10.52 28.92 -13.98
N ARG A 117 9.77 28.80 -15.08
CA ARG A 117 10.33 28.31 -16.35
C ARG A 117 11.33 29.32 -16.95
N LEU A 118 11.03 30.63 -16.85
CA LEU A 118 11.95 31.69 -17.26
C LEU A 118 13.23 31.71 -16.44
N ASP A 119 13.13 31.64 -15.13
CA ASP A 119 14.29 31.62 -14.23
C ASP A 119 15.23 30.49 -14.57
N ARG A 120 14.68 29.29 -14.82
CA ARG A 120 15.47 28.12 -15.24
C ARG A 120 16.15 28.35 -16.58
N ALA A 121 15.42 28.84 -17.56
CA ALA A 121 15.97 29.10 -18.88
C ALA A 121 17.14 30.06 -18.81
N VAL A 122 16.99 31.14 -18.06
CA VAL A 122 18.01 32.18 -17.91
C VAL A 122 19.21 31.71 -17.08
N HIS A 123 19.00 30.89 -16.03
CA HIS A 123 20.09 30.36 -15.21
C HIS A 123 20.90 29.28 -15.93
N HIS A 124 20.25 28.38 -16.69
CA HIS A 124 20.92 27.29 -17.38
C HIS A 124 21.74 27.74 -18.60
N CYS A 125 21.31 28.76 -19.33
CA CYS A 125 22.04 29.25 -20.49
C CYS A 125 23.41 29.87 -20.18
N LYS A 126 23.68 30.24 -18.95
CA LYS A 126 24.98 30.71 -18.54
C LYS A 126 26.01 29.60 -18.30
N ILE A 127 25.60 28.35 -18.22
CA ILE A 127 26.44 27.22 -17.76
C ILE A 127 26.74 26.20 -18.87
N SER A 128 25.98 26.16 -19.96
CA SER A 128 26.16 25.10 -20.97
C SER A 128 25.81 25.57 -22.38
N SER A 129 26.64 25.20 -23.35
CA SER A 129 26.31 25.28 -24.76
C SER A 129 25.08 24.44 -25.03
N TYR A 130 23.96 25.09 -25.37
CA TYR A 130 22.66 24.51 -25.58
C TYR A 130 22.67 23.41 -26.64
N ASN A 131 22.35 22.19 -26.25
CA ASN A 131 22.08 21.09 -27.17
C ASN A 131 20.61 20.62 -26.99
N PRO A 132 19.70 20.94 -27.95
CA PRO A 132 18.29 20.58 -27.85
C PRO A 132 18.05 19.07 -27.68
N LEU A 133 18.91 18.23 -28.29
CA LEU A 133 18.81 16.78 -28.18
C LEU A 133 19.07 16.29 -26.74
N VAL A 134 19.98 16.95 -26.02
CA VAL A 134 20.23 16.64 -24.60
C VAL A 134 19.03 17.04 -23.74
N TYR A 135 18.46 18.21 -23.98
CA TYR A 135 17.26 18.67 -23.26
C TYR A 135 16.09 17.69 -23.43
N MET A 136 15.81 17.25 -24.67
CA MET A 136 14.75 16.30 -24.98
C MET A 136 15.01 14.90 -24.37
N SER A 137 16.28 14.51 -24.21
CA SER A 137 16.66 13.24 -23.59
C SER A 137 16.55 13.24 -22.06
N GLU A 138 16.52 14.41 -21.44
CA GLU A 138 16.54 14.58 -19.98
C GLU A 138 15.14 14.88 -19.39
N ARG A 139 14.13 15.11 -20.23
CA ARG A 139 12.79 15.52 -19.77
C ARG A 139 11.67 14.59 -20.27
N ASP A 140 10.59 14.56 -19.50
CA ASP A 140 9.33 13.94 -19.90
C ASP A 140 8.62 14.80 -20.95
N ARG A 141 8.22 14.20 -22.06
CA ARG A 141 7.67 14.92 -23.21
C ARG A 141 6.30 15.56 -22.95
N LEU A 142 5.47 14.95 -22.10
CA LEU A 142 4.15 15.45 -21.78
C LEU A 142 4.20 16.60 -20.77
N THR A 143 5.01 16.47 -19.74
CA THR A 143 4.99 17.37 -18.59
C THR A 143 6.13 18.39 -18.57
N GLY A 144 7.19 18.18 -19.36
CA GLY A 144 8.38 19.03 -19.37
C GLY A 144 9.27 18.91 -18.12
N LEU A 145 8.88 18.13 -17.13
CA LEU A 145 9.67 17.88 -15.93
C LEU A 145 10.88 16.98 -16.24
N TYR A 146 11.83 16.88 -15.34
CA TYR A 146 12.90 15.90 -15.51
C TYR A 146 12.31 14.49 -15.66
N ASN A 147 12.87 13.71 -16.59
CA ASN A 147 12.60 12.29 -16.65
C ASN A 147 13.33 11.56 -15.51
N ARG A 148 13.10 10.26 -15.37
CA ARG A 148 13.65 9.44 -14.30
C ARG A 148 15.17 9.55 -14.18
N GLU A 149 15.88 9.36 -15.30
CA GLU A 149 17.34 9.31 -15.32
C GLU A 149 17.93 10.65 -14.88
N LYS A 150 17.40 11.74 -15.39
CA LYS A 150 17.86 13.09 -15.06
C LYS A 150 17.53 13.47 -13.62
N MET A 151 16.30 13.20 -13.19
CA MET A 151 15.87 13.50 -11.82
C MET A 151 16.75 12.77 -10.81
N PHE A 152 17.03 11.48 -11.01
CA PHE A 152 17.85 10.70 -10.09
C PHE A 152 19.32 11.20 -10.08
N ALA A 153 19.88 11.50 -11.24
CA ALA A 153 21.23 12.04 -11.35
C ALA A 153 21.38 13.40 -10.66
N GLU A 154 20.40 14.30 -10.84
CA GLU A 154 20.45 15.63 -10.18
C GLU A 154 20.18 15.53 -8.68
N THR A 155 19.30 14.63 -8.24
CA THR A 155 19.08 14.35 -6.81
C THR A 155 20.38 13.89 -6.15
N ARG A 156 21.10 12.94 -6.77
CA ARG A 156 22.38 12.48 -6.24
C ARG A 156 23.39 13.63 -6.12
N ARG A 157 23.54 14.43 -7.19
CA ARG A 157 24.43 15.60 -7.18
C ARG A 157 24.04 16.64 -6.13
N MET A 158 22.75 16.85 -5.92
CA MET A 158 22.22 17.78 -4.94
C MET A 158 22.57 17.34 -3.52
N ILE A 159 22.30 16.07 -3.19
CA ILE A 159 22.61 15.50 -1.87
C ILE A 159 24.11 15.54 -1.61
N ASP A 160 24.95 15.17 -2.59
CA ASP A 160 26.41 15.20 -2.48
C ASP A 160 26.98 16.60 -2.20
N ARG A 161 26.31 17.65 -2.69
CA ARG A 161 26.72 19.05 -2.47
C ARG A 161 26.24 19.61 -1.14
N HIS A 162 25.25 19.01 -0.51
CA HIS A 162 24.57 19.51 0.68
C HIS A 162 24.45 18.43 1.76
N MET A 163 25.55 17.76 2.09
CA MET A 163 25.59 16.62 3.01
C MET A 163 25.13 16.95 4.45
N ASP A 164 25.19 18.23 4.83
CA ASP A 164 24.74 18.70 6.15
C ASP A 164 23.21 18.99 6.20
N THR A 165 22.50 18.82 5.07
CA THR A 165 21.07 19.08 4.98
C THR A 165 20.31 17.76 5.05
N LEU A 166 19.34 17.67 5.97
CA LEU A 166 18.41 16.55 6.01
C LEU A 166 17.39 16.71 4.89
N PHE A 167 17.37 15.77 3.95
CA PHE A 167 16.44 15.76 2.83
C PHE A 167 15.26 14.81 3.07
N VAL A 168 14.17 15.05 2.35
CA VAL A 168 13.07 14.09 2.16
C VAL A 168 12.92 13.77 0.68
N PHE A 169 12.80 12.48 0.38
CA PHE A 169 12.45 12.00 -0.95
C PHE A 169 10.97 11.64 -0.96
N LEU A 170 10.20 12.32 -1.80
CA LEU A 170 8.75 12.18 -1.92
C LEU A 170 8.40 11.49 -3.22
N ARG A 171 7.45 10.58 -3.16
CA ARG A 171 6.82 9.96 -4.32
C ARG A 171 5.33 10.22 -4.28
N PHE A 172 4.81 10.78 -5.37
CA PHE A 172 3.41 11.07 -5.59
C PHE A 172 2.86 10.15 -6.67
N ASP A 173 1.72 9.51 -6.41
CA ASP A 173 0.93 8.76 -7.39
C ASP A 173 -0.51 9.31 -7.39
N ILE A 174 -1.22 9.19 -8.51
CA ILE A 174 -2.65 9.52 -8.59
C ILE A 174 -3.44 8.22 -8.36
N ASP A 175 -4.26 8.18 -7.30
CA ASP A 175 -5.03 6.97 -7.01
C ASP A 175 -5.99 6.63 -8.14
N ARG A 176 -6.02 5.34 -8.54
CA ARG A 176 -6.88 4.80 -9.61
C ARG A 176 -6.75 5.49 -10.97
N PHE A 177 -5.59 6.05 -11.31
CA PHE A 177 -5.35 6.74 -12.58
C PHE A 177 -5.71 5.90 -13.82
N ARG A 178 -5.41 4.58 -13.81
CA ARG A 178 -5.80 3.67 -14.91
C ARG A 178 -7.31 3.60 -15.09
N LEU A 179 -8.07 3.57 -13.99
CA LEU A 179 -9.53 3.56 -14.03
C LEU A 179 -10.06 4.89 -14.53
N TYR A 180 -9.46 6.01 -14.13
CA TYR A 180 -9.78 7.33 -14.63
C TYR A 180 -9.62 7.39 -16.16
N ASN A 181 -8.49 6.92 -16.70
CA ASN A 181 -8.26 6.87 -18.15
C ASN A 181 -9.28 5.98 -18.89
N ALA A 182 -9.66 4.85 -18.29
CA ALA A 182 -10.66 3.96 -18.87
C ALA A 182 -12.05 4.61 -18.96
N VAL A 183 -12.39 5.50 -18.03
CA VAL A 183 -13.70 6.19 -17.97
C VAL A 183 -13.71 7.47 -18.80
N PHE A 184 -12.66 8.29 -18.72
CA PHE A 184 -12.63 9.65 -19.29
C PHE A 184 -11.75 9.80 -20.52
N GLY A 185 -10.99 8.76 -20.88
CA GLY A 185 -10.07 8.74 -22.02
C GLY A 185 -8.69 9.30 -21.73
N GLU A 186 -7.70 8.88 -22.55
CA GLU A 186 -6.28 9.23 -22.38
C GLU A 186 -6.01 10.73 -22.44
N HIS A 187 -6.68 11.45 -23.33
CA HIS A 187 -6.52 12.90 -23.46
C HIS A 187 -6.87 13.67 -22.16
N ARG A 188 -7.89 13.22 -21.42
CA ARG A 188 -8.19 13.78 -20.09
C ARG A 188 -7.18 13.38 -19.04
N GLY A 189 -6.65 12.16 -19.12
CA GLY A 189 -5.53 11.71 -18.30
C GLY A 189 -4.28 12.54 -18.51
N ASP A 190 -3.95 12.90 -19.76
CA ASP A 190 -2.81 13.76 -20.07
C ASP A 190 -2.95 15.15 -19.45
N LYS A 191 -4.16 15.74 -19.52
CA LYS A 191 -4.45 17.02 -18.82
C LYS A 191 -4.30 16.92 -17.31
N LEU A 192 -4.73 15.80 -16.72
CA LEU A 192 -4.56 15.54 -15.29
C LEU A 192 -3.08 15.42 -14.92
N LEU A 193 -2.28 14.73 -15.75
CA LEU A 193 -0.83 14.62 -15.55
C LEU A 193 -0.12 15.98 -15.70
N THR A 194 -0.57 16.82 -16.61
CA THR A 194 -0.06 18.19 -16.75
C THR A 194 -0.40 19.04 -15.53
N LEU A 195 -1.63 18.95 -15.01
CA LEU A 195 -2.00 19.62 -13.76
C LEU A 195 -1.13 19.16 -12.60
N MET A 196 -0.92 17.85 -12.47
CA MET A 196 -0.06 17.30 -11.40
C MET A 196 1.37 17.82 -11.53
N ALA A 197 1.90 17.91 -12.75
CA ALA A 197 3.22 18.48 -13.01
C ALA A 197 3.31 19.95 -12.60
N GLU A 198 2.30 20.75 -12.90
CA GLU A 198 2.21 22.16 -12.49
C GLU A 198 2.14 22.30 -10.96
N SER A 199 1.38 21.43 -10.29
CA SER A 199 1.30 21.38 -8.83
C SER A 199 2.66 21.07 -8.21
N ILE A 200 3.34 20.06 -8.72
CA ILE A 200 4.70 19.65 -8.29
C ILE A 200 5.70 20.79 -8.50
N GLU A 201 5.65 21.44 -9.65
CA GLU A 201 6.53 22.58 -9.97
C GLU A 201 6.26 23.79 -9.05
N GLY A 202 4.98 24.07 -8.76
CA GLY A 202 4.57 25.12 -7.82
C GLY A 202 5.09 24.89 -6.39
N ILE A 203 5.09 23.64 -5.93
CA ILE A 203 5.62 23.25 -4.62
C ILE A 203 7.14 23.40 -4.62
N ALA A 204 7.81 22.81 -5.61
CA ALA A 204 9.26 22.80 -5.71
C ALA A 204 9.86 24.20 -5.87
N GLY A 205 9.16 25.12 -6.55
CA GLY A 205 9.59 26.51 -6.72
C GLY A 205 9.70 27.32 -5.43
N CYS A 206 9.28 26.76 -4.29
CA CYS A 206 9.46 27.39 -2.98
C CYS A 206 10.84 27.13 -2.37
N PHE A 207 11.69 26.33 -3.00
CA PHE A 207 13.01 25.95 -2.50
C PHE A 207 14.12 26.35 -3.48
N ASP A 208 15.21 26.90 -2.94
CA ASP A 208 16.44 27.14 -3.71
C ASP A 208 17.16 25.82 -4.03
N ILE A 209 16.95 24.78 -3.20
CA ILE A 209 17.60 23.47 -3.28
C ILE A 209 16.51 22.39 -3.34
N CYS A 210 16.16 21.95 -4.54
CA CYS A 210 15.24 20.81 -4.74
C CYS A 210 15.44 20.19 -6.12
N THR A 211 15.02 18.93 -6.27
CA THR A 211 14.92 18.24 -7.55
C THR A 211 13.54 17.60 -7.67
N TYR A 212 12.98 17.57 -8.87
CA TYR A 212 11.68 16.97 -9.12
C TYR A 212 11.57 16.50 -10.56
N GLY A 213 10.70 15.52 -10.77
CA GLY A 213 10.52 14.92 -12.08
C GLY A 213 9.35 13.96 -12.15
N ARG A 214 9.00 13.56 -13.38
CA ARG A 214 8.07 12.49 -13.65
C ARG A 214 8.84 11.21 -13.93
N ILE A 215 8.56 10.16 -13.16
CA ILE A 215 9.34 8.91 -13.20
C ILE A 215 8.74 7.93 -14.20
N ASN A 216 7.44 7.72 -14.15
CA ASN A 216 6.68 6.92 -15.11
C ASN A 216 5.18 7.17 -14.95
N ALA A 217 4.37 6.82 -15.94
CA ALA A 217 2.90 6.89 -15.91
C ALA A 217 2.35 8.09 -15.11
N ASP A 218 1.79 7.84 -13.93
CA ASP A 218 1.24 8.82 -13.00
C ASP A 218 2.13 9.08 -11.77
N THR A 219 3.39 8.61 -11.82
CA THR A 219 4.34 8.75 -10.70
C THR A 219 5.23 9.96 -10.87
N PHE A 220 5.23 10.84 -9.87
CA PHE A 220 6.08 12.02 -9.75
C PHE A 220 6.93 11.93 -8.49
N CYS A 221 8.12 12.54 -8.51
CA CYS A 221 8.99 12.60 -7.35
C CYS A 221 9.51 14.01 -7.10
N ILE A 222 9.75 14.31 -5.82
CA ILE A 222 10.44 15.51 -5.34
C ILE A 222 11.51 15.07 -4.34
N CYS A 223 12.69 15.69 -4.37
CA CYS A 223 13.64 15.62 -3.28
C CYS A 223 13.96 17.05 -2.83
N GLU A 224 13.75 17.33 -1.55
CA GLU A 224 13.85 18.68 -0.98
C GLU A 224 14.32 18.64 0.48
N PRO A 225 14.77 19.75 1.08
CA PRO A 225 15.07 19.81 2.52
C PRO A 225 13.85 19.44 3.36
N TYR A 226 14.05 18.58 4.35
CA TYR A 226 12.97 18.09 5.21
C TYR A 226 12.44 19.16 6.16
N ASP A 227 11.15 19.43 6.06
CA ASP A 227 10.37 20.25 6.98
C ASP A 227 8.97 19.62 7.15
N SER A 228 8.67 19.16 8.35
CA SER A 228 7.44 18.40 8.63
C SER A 228 6.17 19.21 8.39
N GLU A 229 6.13 20.48 8.82
CA GLU A 229 4.91 21.32 8.69
C GLU A 229 4.65 21.67 7.23
N ARG A 230 5.70 22.03 6.52
CA ARG A 230 5.66 22.36 5.10
C ARG A 230 5.22 21.15 4.25
N LEU A 231 5.78 19.98 4.53
CA LEU A 231 5.43 18.76 3.83
C LEU A 231 3.92 18.45 3.90
N HIS A 232 3.33 18.56 5.08
CA HIS A 232 1.89 18.34 5.24
C HIS A 232 1.05 19.39 4.48
N MET A 233 1.52 20.63 4.45
CA MET A 233 0.86 21.71 3.69
C MET A 233 0.93 21.44 2.18
N GLN A 234 2.08 21.04 1.66
CA GLN A 234 2.29 20.72 0.25
C GLN A 234 1.40 19.57 -0.22
N VAL A 235 1.35 18.47 0.54
CA VAL A 235 0.47 17.32 0.22
C VAL A 235 -0.99 17.75 0.20
N ARG A 236 -1.41 18.62 1.12
CA ARG A 236 -2.77 19.16 1.12
C ARG A 236 -3.06 20.02 -0.12
N MET A 237 -2.11 20.86 -0.54
CA MET A 237 -2.26 21.69 -1.75
C MET A 237 -2.47 20.83 -3.00
N VAL A 238 -1.64 19.80 -3.19
CA VAL A 238 -1.80 18.85 -4.31
C VAL A 238 -3.16 18.17 -4.28
N LYS A 239 -3.60 17.75 -3.09
CA LYS A 239 -4.93 17.13 -2.93
C LYS A 239 -6.06 18.08 -3.34
N GLU A 240 -6.03 19.33 -2.88
CA GLU A 240 -7.05 20.32 -3.18
C GLU A 240 -7.10 20.63 -4.69
N GLU A 241 -5.95 20.72 -5.35
CA GLU A 241 -5.87 20.91 -6.81
C GLU A 241 -6.43 19.73 -7.60
N LEU A 242 -6.07 18.50 -7.23
CA LEU A 242 -6.61 17.30 -7.87
C LEU A 242 -8.13 17.15 -7.64
N ALA A 243 -8.60 17.41 -6.43
CA ALA A 243 -10.03 17.35 -6.12
C ALA A 243 -10.86 18.40 -6.90
N GLY A 244 -10.24 19.52 -7.27
CA GLY A 244 -10.86 20.57 -8.09
C GLY A 244 -10.94 20.26 -9.59
N PHE A 245 -10.17 19.30 -10.08
CA PHE A 245 -10.06 19.00 -11.52
C PHE A 245 -11.33 18.37 -12.11
N GLU A 246 -11.96 17.44 -11.40
CA GLU A 246 -13.17 16.77 -11.86
C GLU A 246 -14.26 16.78 -10.78
N LYS A 247 -15.38 17.49 -11.05
CA LYS A 247 -16.44 17.71 -10.06
C LYS A 247 -17.17 16.44 -9.60
N ASN A 248 -17.23 15.41 -10.45
CA ASN A 248 -18.02 14.20 -10.22
C ASN A 248 -17.15 12.94 -10.00
N TYR A 249 -15.84 13.10 -9.85
CA TYR A 249 -14.91 12.00 -9.63
C TYR A 249 -13.86 12.41 -8.60
N LEU A 250 -13.76 11.65 -7.53
CA LEU A 250 -12.81 11.92 -6.47
C LEU A 250 -11.41 11.48 -6.91
N LEU A 251 -10.54 12.47 -7.16
CA LEU A 251 -9.13 12.28 -7.44
C LEU A 251 -8.32 12.60 -6.19
N GLU A 252 -7.54 11.66 -5.75
CA GLU A 252 -6.70 11.81 -4.56
C GLU A 252 -5.25 11.42 -4.86
N PRO A 253 -4.25 12.16 -4.31
CA PRO A 253 -2.88 11.74 -4.37
C PRO A 253 -2.60 10.67 -3.32
N THR A 254 -1.71 9.73 -3.64
CA THR A 254 -1.05 8.87 -2.65
C THR A 254 0.40 9.29 -2.56
N VAL A 255 0.87 9.69 -1.38
CA VAL A 255 2.21 10.23 -1.18
C VAL A 255 3.01 9.35 -0.25
N GLY A 256 4.16 8.88 -0.71
CA GLY A 256 5.15 8.20 0.11
C GLY A 256 6.36 9.09 0.38
N ALA A 257 6.86 9.07 1.59
CA ALA A 257 7.99 9.87 2.04
C ALA A 257 9.09 8.98 2.63
N TYR A 258 10.32 9.22 2.23
CA TYR A 258 11.52 8.68 2.85
C TYR A 258 12.40 9.84 3.33
N ILE A 259 12.64 9.95 4.63
CA ILE A 259 13.61 10.89 5.21
C ILE A 259 15.01 10.32 4.94
N VAL A 260 15.86 11.08 4.26
CA VAL A 260 17.19 10.63 3.81
C VAL A 260 18.16 10.65 4.99
N GLU A 261 18.07 9.64 5.84
CA GLU A 261 18.97 9.43 6.97
C GLU A 261 20.33 8.85 6.54
N GLU A 262 20.37 8.19 5.39
CA GLU A 262 21.55 7.59 4.77
C GLU A 262 21.89 8.34 3.48
N PRO A 263 22.71 9.42 3.52
CA PRO A 263 23.02 10.23 2.32
C PRO A 263 23.71 9.46 1.19
N ASP A 264 24.44 8.39 1.51
CA ASP A 264 25.16 7.57 0.52
C ASP A 264 24.26 6.54 -0.18
N LEU A 265 23.01 6.40 0.26
CA LEU A 265 22.04 5.48 -0.33
C LEU A 265 21.78 5.84 -1.80
N ALA A 266 21.69 4.84 -2.69
CA ALA A 266 21.31 5.06 -4.09
C ALA A 266 19.91 5.69 -4.19
N VAL A 267 19.71 6.63 -5.14
CA VAL A 267 18.42 7.33 -5.29
C VAL A 267 17.31 6.37 -5.68
N GLU A 268 17.63 5.31 -6.41
CA GLU A 268 16.72 4.20 -6.72
C GLU A 268 16.17 3.54 -5.45
N GLU A 269 17.01 3.36 -4.44
CA GLU A 269 16.60 2.79 -3.16
C GLU A 269 15.76 3.78 -2.36
N MET A 270 16.08 5.08 -2.37
CA MET A 270 15.25 6.15 -1.79
C MET A 270 13.84 6.14 -2.41
N TYR A 271 13.75 5.97 -3.74
CA TYR A 271 12.48 5.83 -4.46
C TYR A 271 11.69 4.59 -4.02
N ILE A 272 12.35 3.43 -3.83
CA ILE A 272 11.71 2.20 -3.34
C ILE A 272 11.21 2.40 -1.92
N ARG A 273 12.01 3.00 -1.03
CA ARG A 273 11.61 3.29 0.35
C ARG A 273 10.40 4.25 0.41
N ALA A 274 10.39 5.30 -0.41
CA ALA A 274 9.22 6.16 -0.54
C ALA A 274 7.98 5.42 -1.06
N PHE A 275 8.15 4.50 -2.01
CA PHE A 275 7.05 3.63 -2.49
C PHE A 275 6.47 2.75 -1.37
N ILE A 276 7.32 2.14 -0.54
CA ILE A 276 6.87 1.36 0.62
C ILE A 276 6.06 2.25 1.58
N GLY A 277 6.55 3.47 1.86
CA GLY A 277 5.82 4.46 2.67
C GLY A 277 4.43 4.77 2.10
N SER A 278 4.27 4.89 0.77
CA SER A 278 3.00 5.20 0.13
C SER A 278 1.93 4.11 0.33
N LYS A 279 2.32 2.85 0.54
CA LYS A 279 1.38 1.73 0.76
C LYS A 279 0.59 1.89 2.06
N LYS A 280 1.12 2.62 3.05
CA LYS A 280 0.41 2.93 4.30
C LYS A 280 -0.87 3.74 4.10
N CYS A 281 -0.92 4.50 3.00
CA CYS A 281 -2.06 5.37 2.68
C CYS A 281 -3.13 4.65 1.85
N LYS A 282 -2.77 3.62 1.09
CA LYS A 282 -3.73 2.85 0.28
C LYS A 282 -4.77 2.19 1.18
N ASN A 283 -6.05 2.48 0.92
CA ASN A 283 -7.21 1.98 1.66
C ASN A 283 -7.47 2.60 3.05
N LYS A 284 -6.82 3.72 3.41
CA LYS A 284 -7.15 4.47 4.63
C LYS A 284 -7.79 5.81 4.25
N PHE A 285 -9.07 5.99 4.52
CA PHE A 285 -9.90 7.15 4.18
C PHE A 285 -9.41 8.53 4.73
N ALA A 286 -8.31 8.58 5.47
CA ALA A 286 -7.86 9.82 6.13
C ALA A 286 -6.36 10.12 6.01
N SER A 287 -5.55 9.28 5.37
CA SER A 287 -4.10 9.49 5.29
C SER A 287 -3.61 9.46 3.85
N TYR A 288 -3.09 10.58 3.37
CA TYR A 288 -2.54 10.72 2.01
C TYR A 288 -1.01 10.66 1.99
N LEU A 289 -0.37 10.75 3.16
CA LEU A 289 1.07 10.77 3.35
C LEU A 289 1.50 9.63 4.27
N GLY A 290 2.36 8.76 3.78
CA GLY A 290 2.96 7.66 4.55
C GLY A 290 4.47 7.74 4.53
N PHE A 291 5.08 7.67 5.71
CA PHE A 291 6.52 7.63 5.85
C PHE A 291 7.03 6.18 5.78
N TYR A 292 8.18 6.00 5.12
CA TYR A 292 8.93 4.75 5.19
C TYR A 292 9.35 4.47 6.64
N ASP A 293 9.18 3.23 7.03
CA ASP A 293 9.65 2.67 8.30
C ASP A 293 10.51 1.45 7.96
N MET A 294 11.73 1.43 8.47
CA MET A 294 12.69 0.36 8.17
C MET A 294 12.17 -1.02 8.57
N ASP A 295 11.50 -1.13 9.72
CA ASP A 295 10.92 -2.38 10.20
C ASP A 295 9.79 -2.88 9.29
N GLU A 296 9.07 -1.97 8.64
CA GLU A 296 8.00 -2.30 7.71
C GLU A 296 8.53 -2.69 6.33
N GLY A 297 9.61 -2.05 5.89
CA GLY A 297 10.32 -2.42 4.66
C GLY A 297 10.86 -3.86 4.73
N ILE A 298 11.45 -4.22 5.85
CA ILE A 298 11.91 -5.60 6.11
C ILE A 298 10.72 -6.57 6.08
N ARG A 299 9.62 -6.23 6.76
CA ARG A 299 8.39 -7.07 6.75
C ARG A 299 7.83 -7.28 5.36
N GLU A 300 7.80 -6.26 4.50
CA GLU A 300 7.31 -6.43 3.11
C GLU A 300 8.19 -7.36 2.27
N VAL A 301 9.51 -7.30 2.44
CA VAL A 301 10.43 -8.23 1.77
C VAL A 301 10.22 -9.66 2.28
N GLU A 302 10.04 -9.84 3.59
CA GLU A 302 9.72 -11.14 4.19
C GLU A 302 8.36 -11.67 3.71
N GLU A 303 7.31 -10.83 3.67
CA GLU A 303 5.99 -11.20 3.13
C GLU A 303 6.09 -11.63 1.65
N ALA A 304 6.86 -10.92 0.84
CA ALA A 304 7.07 -11.28 -0.56
C ALA A 304 7.84 -12.61 -0.72
N ALA A 305 8.86 -12.85 0.11
CA ALA A 305 9.60 -14.11 0.13
C ALA A 305 8.69 -15.29 0.50
N ILE A 306 7.89 -15.13 1.56
CA ILE A 306 6.89 -16.13 1.99
C ILE A 306 5.88 -16.41 0.87
N ALA A 307 5.34 -15.36 0.23
CA ALA A 307 4.38 -15.53 -0.86
C ALA A 307 4.99 -16.22 -2.09
N SER A 308 6.28 -16.01 -2.38
CA SER A 308 6.95 -16.64 -3.52
C SER A 308 7.24 -18.13 -3.30
N SER A 309 7.45 -18.55 -2.04
CA SER A 309 7.82 -19.93 -1.70
C SER A 309 6.62 -20.83 -1.33
N MET A 310 5.42 -20.28 -1.15
CA MET A 310 4.24 -21.01 -0.65
C MET A 310 3.86 -22.24 -1.49
N GLN A 311 3.95 -22.15 -2.83
CA GLN A 311 3.61 -23.27 -3.71
C GLN A 311 4.63 -24.40 -3.62
N ALA A 312 5.92 -24.07 -3.65
CA ALA A 312 7.00 -25.06 -3.50
C ALA A 312 6.93 -25.73 -2.12
N ALA A 313 6.63 -24.95 -1.07
CA ALA A 313 6.46 -25.49 0.27
C ALA A 313 5.31 -26.50 0.38
N MET A 314 4.23 -26.32 -0.38
CA MET A 314 3.13 -27.28 -0.44
C MET A 314 3.56 -28.55 -1.17
N ASP A 315 4.22 -28.40 -2.31
CA ASP A 315 4.65 -29.52 -3.18
C ASP A 315 5.76 -30.36 -2.51
N GLU A 316 6.57 -29.75 -1.64
CA GLU A 316 7.65 -30.39 -0.88
C GLU A 316 7.22 -30.85 0.52
N GLU A 317 5.93 -30.83 0.84
CA GLU A 317 5.36 -31.26 2.15
C GLU A 317 5.99 -30.54 3.36
N GLN A 318 6.39 -29.27 3.20
CA GLN A 318 7.00 -28.47 4.28
C GLN A 318 5.97 -28.05 5.36
N PHE A 319 4.67 -28.12 5.07
CA PHE A 319 3.62 -27.87 6.06
C PHE A 319 3.37 -29.14 6.89
N VAL A 320 3.55 -29.02 8.20
CA VAL A 320 3.39 -30.11 9.15
C VAL A 320 2.27 -29.76 10.14
N VAL A 321 1.56 -30.79 10.61
CA VAL A 321 0.48 -30.61 11.58
C VAL A 321 0.97 -30.97 12.97
N TYR A 322 0.82 -30.02 13.88
CA TYR A 322 1.03 -30.18 15.31
C TYR A 322 -0.32 -30.37 16.00
N PHE A 323 -0.33 -31.02 17.14
CA PHE A 323 -1.54 -31.26 17.92
C PHE A 323 -1.38 -30.65 19.31
N GLN A 324 -2.40 -29.91 19.75
CA GLN A 324 -2.49 -29.43 21.12
C GLN A 324 -3.69 -30.06 21.81
N PRO A 325 -3.45 -30.90 22.86
CA PRO A 325 -4.51 -31.57 23.58
C PRO A 325 -5.43 -30.59 24.33
N LYS A 326 -6.71 -30.92 24.36
CA LYS A 326 -7.76 -30.28 25.17
C LYS A 326 -8.06 -31.19 26.38
N PHE A 327 -8.33 -30.59 27.54
CA PHE A 327 -8.51 -31.31 28.79
C PHE A 327 -9.84 -31.01 29.46
N ASP A 328 -10.43 -32.05 30.05
CA ASP A 328 -11.53 -31.95 30.99
C ASP A 328 -10.93 -31.99 32.42
N ILE A 329 -10.93 -30.82 33.08
CA ILE A 329 -10.32 -30.67 34.42
C ILE A 329 -11.18 -31.25 35.54
N ALA A 330 -12.46 -31.51 35.26
CA ALA A 330 -13.34 -32.16 36.22
C ALA A 330 -13.06 -33.67 36.30
N ASN A 331 -12.71 -34.30 35.17
CA ASN A 331 -12.45 -35.73 35.08
C ASN A 331 -10.96 -36.10 34.91
N ASP A 332 -10.08 -35.09 34.91
CA ASP A 332 -8.62 -35.22 34.74
C ASP A 332 -8.22 -36.08 33.54
N ARG A 333 -8.83 -35.79 32.37
CA ARG A 333 -8.59 -36.51 31.11
C ARG A 333 -8.48 -35.60 29.93
N ASP A 334 -7.77 -36.05 28.91
CA ASP A 334 -7.82 -35.41 27.58
C ASP A 334 -9.15 -35.75 26.87
N ILE A 335 -9.62 -34.77 26.07
CA ILE A 335 -10.92 -34.82 25.36
C ILE A 335 -10.76 -34.52 23.85
N GLY A 336 -9.62 -34.79 23.28
CA GLY A 336 -9.26 -34.53 21.92
C GLY A 336 -8.15 -33.50 21.78
N ALA A 337 -7.97 -32.96 20.60
CA ALA A 337 -6.92 -31.98 20.32
C ALA A 337 -7.32 -31.00 19.24
N GLU A 338 -6.60 -29.89 19.18
CA GLU A 338 -6.60 -28.96 18.05
C GLU A 338 -5.43 -29.24 17.12
N ALA A 339 -5.70 -29.31 15.82
CA ALA A 339 -4.69 -29.46 14.77
C ALA A 339 -4.20 -28.10 14.33
N LEU A 340 -2.91 -27.85 14.52
CA LEU A 340 -2.26 -26.57 14.33
C LEU A 340 -1.16 -26.70 13.25
N VAL A 341 -1.35 -26.06 12.11
CA VAL A 341 -0.33 -26.08 11.06
C VAL A 341 0.95 -25.36 11.51
N ARG A 342 2.09 -25.86 11.06
CA ARG A 342 3.43 -25.23 11.18
C ARG A 342 4.13 -25.36 9.84
N TRP A 343 4.91 -24.39 9.50
CA TRP A 343 5.74 -24.45 8.29
C TRP A 343 7.18 -24.78 8.68
N LYS A 344 7.65 -25.94 8.26
CA LYS A 344 9.04 -26.34 8.41
C LYS A 344 9.87 -25.75 7.27
N HIS A 345 10.14 -24.44 7.39
CA HIS A 345 10.85 -23.68 6.35
C HIS A 345 12.33 -24.09 6.31
N PRO A 346 12.94 -24.33 5.13
CA PRO A 346 14.31 -24.83 5.01
C PRO A 346 15.35 -23.92 5.65
N ASP A 347 15.21 -22.59 5.53
CA ASP A 347 16.20 -21.62 5.99
C ASP A 347 15.93 -21.11 7.41
N THR A 348 14.66 -20.87 7.76
CA THR A 348 14.27 -20.23 9.05
C THR A 348 13.82 -21.24 10.12
N GLY A 349 13.71 -22.52 9.77
CA GLY A 349 13.25 -23.58 10.67
C GLY A 349 11.73 -23.60 10.84
N LEU A 350 11.25 -23.89 12.06
CA LEU A 350 9.81 -24.04 12.33
C LEU A 350 9.12 -22.67 12.45
N MET A 351 8.38 -22.28 11.43
CA MET A 351 7.65 -21.01 11.36
C MET A 351 6.21 -21.18 11.91
N PRO A 352 5.79 -20.32 12.88
CA PRO A 352 4.43 -20.37 13.43
C PRO A 352 3.42 -19.69 12.48
N PRO A 353 2.11 -20.05 12.58
CA PRO A 353 1.03 -19.57 11.69
C PRO A 353 0.94 -18.05 11.53
N LYS A 354 1.17 -17.30 12.60
CA LYS A 354 1.08 -15.83 12.60
C LYS A 354 1.96 -15.13 11.54
N HIS A 355 3.01 -15.80 11.04
CA HIS A 355 3.92 -15.22 10.05
C HIS A 355 3.48 -15.47 8.61
N PHE A 356 2.71 -16.52 8.32
CA PHE A 356 2.35 -16.87 6.94
C PHE A 356 0.84 -16.87 6.68
N ILE A 357 -0.02 -17.16 7.66
CA ILE A 357 -1.48 -17.19 7.48
C ILE A 357 -2.02 -15.87 6.95
N PRO A 358 -1.67 -14.67 7.51
CA PRO A 358 -2.18 -13.40 6.99
C PRO A 358 -1.79 -13.15 5.53
N ILE A 359 -0.62 -13.65 5.10
CA ILE A 359 -0.13 -13.53 3.72
C ILE A 359 -0.94 -14.46 2.79
N PHE A 360 -1.18 -15.69 3.23
CA PHE A 360 -1.96 -16.67 2.48
C PHE A 360 -3.44 -16.31 2.38
N GLU A 361 -3.99 -15.60 3.36
CA GLU A 361 -5.32 -15.00 3.27
C GLU A 361 -5.37 -13.86 2.24
N LYS A 362 -4.38 -12.96 2.24
CA LYS A 362 -4.32 -11.84 1.25
C LYS A 362 -4.30 -12.33 -0.20
N ASN A 363 -3.65 -13.47 -0.48
CA ASN A 363 -3.49 -14.00 -1.85
C ASN A 363 -4.41 -15.19 -2.19
N GLY A 364 -5.23 -15.64 -1.23
CA GLY A 364 -6.18 -16.75 -1.41
C GLY A 364 -5.57 -18.15 -1.30
N PHE A 365 -4.27 -18.30 -1.08
CA PHE A 365 -3.61 -19.60 -0.92
C PHE A 365 -4.06 -20.35 0.32
N ILE A 366 -4.58 -19.65 1.32
CA ILE A 366 -5.07 -20.21 2.58
C ILE A 366 -6.07 -21.34 2.36
N SER A 367 -6.98 -21.26 1.37
CA SER A 367 -7.97 -22.31 1.11
C SER A 367 -7.32 -23.63 0.68
N ARG A 368 -6.16 -23.59 0.03
CA ARG A 368 -5.40 -24.80 -0.32
C ARG A 368 -4.69 -25.39 0.91
N LEU A 369 -4.20 -24.53 1.79
CA LEU A 369 -3.60 -24.96 3.04
C LEU A 369 -4.65 -25.57 3.98
N ASP A 370 -5.84 -24.96 4.08
CA ASP A 370 -6.95 -25.50 4.85
C ASP A 370 -7.29 -26.93 4.39
N TYR A 371 -7.49 -27.11 3.07
CA TYR A 371 -7.77 -28.42 2.49
C TYR A 371 -6.67 -29.44 2.81
N TYR A 372 -5.41 -29.06 2.67
CA TYR A 372 -4.27 -29.90 3.02
C TYR A 372 -4.29 -30.35 4.49
N VAL A 373 -4.58 -29.46 5.42
CA VAL A 373 -4.67 -29.77 6.84
C VAL A 373 -5.85 -30.70 7.12
N TRP A 374 -7.04 -30.41 6.55
CA TRP A 374 -8.23 -31.24 6.72
C TRP A 374 -8.02 -32.66 6.22
N GLU A 375 -7.47 -32.79 5.02
CA GLU A 375 -7.16 -34.10 4.43
C GLU A 375 -6.13 -34.87 5.27
N HIS A 376 -5.09 -34.18 5.71
CA HIS A 376 -4.06 -34.79 6.60
C HIS A 376 -4.67 -35.31 7.91
N VAL A 377 -5.54 -34.54 8.54
CA VAL A 377 -6.21 -34.96 9.79
C VAL A 377 -7.17 -36.11 9.54
N CYS A 378 -7.97 -36.08 8.47
CA CYS A 378 -8.86 -37.18 8.12
C CYS A 378 -8.09 -38.50 7.89
N ARG A 379 -6.96 -38.43 7.19
CA ARG A 379 -6.08 -39.60 6.96
C ARG A 379 -5.51 -40.16 8.26
N LEU A 380 -5.16 -39.29 9.23
CA LEU A 380 -4.68 -39.73 10.53
C LEU A 380 -5.79 -40.36 11.38
N ILE A 381 -6.97 -39.77 11.42
CA ILE A 381 -8.13 -40.35 12.11
C ILE A 381 -8.44 -41.74 11.56
N HIS A 382 -8.50 -41.89 10.23
CA HIS A 382 -8.69 -43.18 9.57
C HIS A 382 -7.64 -44.22 10.01
N LYS A 383 -6.35 -43.85 9.99
CA LYS A 383 -5.24 -44.69 10.45
C LYS A 383 -5.44 -45.15 11.90
N TRP A 384 -5.75 -44.21 12.80
CA TRP A 384 -5.90 -44.52 14.23
C TRP A 384 -7.13 -45.38 14.51
N LEU A 385 -8.23 -45.17 13.80
CA LEU A 385 -9.42 -46.04 13.87
C LEU A 385 -9.08 -47.46 13.37
N GLY A 386 -8.36 -47.57 12.25
CA GLY A 386 -7.88 -48.85 11.73
C GLY A 386 -6.93 -49.59 12.69
N ASP A 387 -6.20 -48.86 13.55
CA ASP A 387 -5.40 -49.42 14.63
C ASP A 387 -6.25 -49.86 15.85
N GLY A 388 -7.57 -49.72 15.81
CA GLY A 388 -8.50 -50.08 16.86
C GLY A 388 -8.53 -49.14 18.05
N ILE A 389 -8.19 -47.87 17.84
CA ILE A 389 -8.12 -46.87 18.94
C ILE A 389 -9.44 -46.12 19.02
N CYS A 390 -9.96 -45.98 20.25
CA CYS A 390 -11.09 -45.11 20.55
C CYS A 390 -10.61 -43.67 20.62
N LEU A 391 -11.10 -42.82 19.73
CA LEU A 391 -10.65 -41.44 19.55
C LEU A 391 -11.63 -40.44 20.17
N ASP A 392 -11.09 -39.36 20.73
CA ASP A 392 -11.81 -38.11 20.93
C ASP A 392 -11.63 -37.20 19.71
N PRO A 393 -12.53 -36.21 19.51
CA PRO A 393 -12.52 -35.37 18.32
C PRO A 393 -11.23 -34.57 18.12
N ILE A 394 -10.84 -34.45 16.85
CA ILE A 394 -9.78 -33.50 16.43
C ILE A 394 -10.45 -32.28 15.81
N THR A 395 -10.05 -31.10 16.26
CA THR A 395 -10.56 -29.83 15.74
C THR A 395 -9.59 -29.28 14.70
N VAL A 396 -10.13 -28.79 13.58
CA VAL A 396 -9.40 -28.12 12.52
C VAL A 396 -9.93 -26.71 12.29
N ASN A 397 -9.03 -25.79 12.00
CA ASN A 397 -9.35 -24.40 11.70
C ASN A 397 -9.94 -24.27 10.29
N ILE A 398 -10.86 -23.32 10.12
CA ILE A 398 -11.41 -22.90 8.83
C ILE A 398 -11.13 -21.41 8.66
N SER A 399 -10.39 -21.05 7.61
CA SER A 399 -10.14 -19.64 7.29
C SER A 399 -11.40 -18.94 6.82
N ARG A 400 -11.46 -17.62 7.00
CA ARG A 400 -12.55 -16.78 6.50
C ARG A 400 -12.78 -16.97 4.99
N ILE A 401 -11.71 -17.10 4.20
CA ILE A 401 -11.80 -17.29 2.76
C ILE A 401 -12.45 -18.61 2.41
N SER A 402 -12.15 -19.67 3.15
CA SER A 402 -12.80 -20.98 2.96
C SER A 402 -14.28 -20.97 3.34
N LEU A 403 -14.68 -20.18 4.35
CA LEU A 403 -16.10 -20.00 4.70
C LEU A 403 -16.92 -19.35 3.58
N TYR A 404 -16.30 -18.52 2.73
CA TYR A 404 -16.98 -17.94 1.57
C TYR A 404 -17.21 -18.93 0.42
N ASN A 405 -16.66 -20.14 0.49
CA ASN A 405 -16.88 -21.16 -0.53
C ASN A 405 -18.28 -21.83 -0.32
N PRO A 406 -19.22 -21.65 -1.24
CA PRO A 406 -20.58 -22.24 -1.10
C PRO A 406 -20.60 -23.76 -1.07
N ARG A 407 -19.51 -24.44 -1.51
CA ARG A 407 -19.35 -25.90 -1.51
C ARG A 407 -18.50 -26.42 -0.35
N LEU A 408 -18.24 -25.60 0.68
CA LEU A 408 -17.40 -26.00 1.81
C LEU A 408 -17.92 -27.26 2.50
N ALA A 409 -19.23 -27.32 2.78
CA ALA A 409 -19.86 -28.49 3.40
C ALA A 409 -19.70 -29.76 2.54
N ASP A 410 -19.84 -29.63 1.23
CA ASP A 410 -19.66 -30.76 0.29
C ASP A 410 -18.20 -31.25 0.27
N ILE A 411 -17.25 -30.32 0.30
CA ILE A 411 -15.80 -30.63 0.32
C ILE A 411 -15.44 -31.39 1.60
N LEU A 412 -15.87 -30.90 2.76
CA LEU A 412 -15.59 -31.55 4.04
C LEU A 412 -16.30 -32.88 4.16
N SER A 413 -17.56 -32.98 3.73
CA SER A 413 -18.28 -34.26 3.68
C SER A 413 -17.61 -35.27 2.74
N GLY A 414 -17.14 -34.84 1.58
CA GLY A 414 -16.37 -35.68 0.67
C GLY A 414 -15.08 -36.20 1.29
N LEU A 415 -14.36 -35.41 2.10
CA LEU A 415 -13.14 -35.85 2.81
C LEU A 415 -13.45 -36.91 3.86
N ILE A 416 -14.50 -36.71 4.69
CA ILE A 416 -14.85 -37.70 5.72
C ILE A 416 -15.37 -39.01 5.10
N GLU A 417 -16.08 -38.94 3.98
CA GLU A 417 -16.48 -40.13 3.21
C GLU A 417 -15.27 -40.85 2.60
N GLN A 418 -14.36 -40.10 1.96
CA GLN A 418 -13.16 -40.67 1.32
C GLN A 418 -12.26 -41.43 2.29
N TYR A 419 -12.14 -40.97 3.54
CA TYR A 419 -11.29 -41.56 4.57
C TYR A 419 -12.09 -42.39 5.59
N ASP A 420 -13.39 -42.62 5.39
CA ASP A 420 -14.27 -43.37 6.31
C ASP A 420 -14.15 -42.86 7.76
N VAL A 421 -14.23 -41.53 7.91
CA VAL A 421 -14.11 -40.84 9.21
C VAL A 421 -15.52 -40.59 9.77
N PRO A 422 -15.86 -41.05 11.00
CA PRO A 422 -17.08 -40.64 11.68
C PRO A 422 -17.13 -39.12 11.85
N ILE A 423 -18.21 -38.47 11.43
CA ILE A 423 -18.33 -36.99 11.39
C ILE A 423 -18.07 -36.35 12.74
N GLY A 424 -18.46 -36.96 13.85
CA GLY A 424 -18.24 -36.48 15.20
C GLY A 424 -16.76 -36.48 15.66
N LEU A 425 -15.85 -37.04 14.84
CA LEU A 425 -14.41 -37.03 15.15
C LEU A 425 -13.67 -35.87 14.48
N LEU A 426 -14.31 -35.12 13.57
CA LEU A 426 -13.74 -33.93 12.96
C LEU A 426 -14.59 -32.70 13.34
N ASN A 427 -14.10 -31.90 14.27
CA ASN A 427 -14.72 -30.65 14.66
C ASN A 427 -14.11 -29.50 13.88
N LEU A 428 -14.89 -28.44 13.64
CA LEU A 428 -14.52 -27.30 12.82
C LEU A 428 -14.44 -26.05 13.69
N GLU A 429 -13.44 -25.22 13.46
CA GLU A 429 -13.18 -24.01 14.25
C GLU A 429 -13.16 -22.78 13.37
N ILE A 430 -13.91 -21.75 13.76
CA ILE A 430 -14.04 -20.47 13.07
C ILE A 430 -13.71 -19.33 14.03
N THR A 431 -13.04 -18.28 13.56
CA THR A 431 -12.69 -17.12 14.40
C THR A 431 -13.86 -16.13 14.50
N GLU A 432 -13.95 -15.41 15.63
CA GLU A 432 -14.90 -14.32 15.82
C GLU A 432 -14.80 -13.27 14.70
N SER A 433 -13.59 -12.90 14.29
CA SER A 433 -13.34 -11.89 13.25
C SER A 433 -13.90 -12.28 11.88
N ALA A 434 -13.96 -13.57 11.55
CA ALA A 434 -14.56 -14.05 10.33
C ALA A 434 -16.08 -13.75 10.31
N TYR A 435 -16.77 -14.02 11.41
CA TYR A 435 -18.20 -13.78 11.54
C TYR A 435 -18.58 -12.29 11.43
N VAL A 436 -17.83 -11.39 12.08
CA VAL A 436 -18.12 -9.94 12.09
C VAL A 436 -18.00 -9.33 10.69
N SER A 437 -17.19 -9.90 9.82
CA SER A 437 -16.93 -9.33 8.48
C SER A 437 -18.12 -9.44 7.52
N ASP A 438 -18.87 -10.55 7.56
CA ASP A 438 -20.08 -10.79 6.74
C ASP A 438 -21.00 -11.79 7.44
N PRO A 439 -21.83 -11.31 8.40
CA PRO A 439 -22.64 -12.19 9.25
C PRO A 439 -23.63 -13.08 8.48
N GLU A 440 -24.28 -12.55 7.44
CA GLU A 440 -25.31 -13.28 6.72
C GLU A 440 -24.73 -14.48 5.94
N LEU A 441 -23.61 -14.25 5.26
CA LEU A 441 -22.94 -15.28 4.47
C LEU A 441 -22.32 -16.36 5.37
N ILE A 442 -21.74 -15.95 6.50
CA ILE A 442 -21.14 -16.89 7.46
C ILE A 442 -22.22 -17.71 8.17
N GLN A 443 -23.37 -17.13 8.53
CA GLN A 443 -24.51 -17.89 9.08
C GLN A 443 -25.01 -18.95 8.10
N GLU A 444 -25.09 -18.64 6.81
CA GLU A 444 -25.48 -19.63 5.81
C GLU A 444 -24.46 -20.77 5.69
N ALA A 445 -23.15 -20.46 5.77
CA ALA A 445 -22.10 -21.49 5.78
C ALA A 445 -22.22 -22.39 7.03
N ILE A 446 -22.36 -21.79 8.22
CA ILE A 446 -22.57 -22.50 9.50
C ILE A 446 -23.79 -23.42 9.41
N ARG A 447 -24.92 -22.92 8.92
CA ARG A 447 -26.15 -23.71 8.76
C ARG A 447 -25.94 -24.93 7.85
N LYS A 448 -25.23 -24.82 6.75
CA LYS A 448 -24.91 -25.93 5.86
C LYS A 448 -23.97 -26.94 6.51
N LEU A 449 -23.01 -26.51 7.28
CA LEU A 449 -22.09 -27.38 8.03
C LEU A 449 -22.85 -28.17 9.12
N HIS A 450 -23.76 -27.52 9.86
CA HIS A 450 -24.62 -28.19 10.83
C HIS A 450 -25.60 -29.19 10.15
N GLN A 451 -26.17 -28.83 9.00
CA GLN A 451 -27.00 -29.76 8.24
C GLN A 451 -26.25 -31.00 7.78
N ALA A 452 -24.94 -30.85 7.51
CA ALA A 452 -24.05 -31.97 7.23
C ALA A 452 -23.69 -32.78 8.50
N GLY A 453 -23.91 -32.24 9.70
CA GLY A 453 -23.67 -32.90 10.98
C GLY A 453 -22.35 -32.54 11.65
N PHE A 454 -21.63 -31.52 11.18
CA PHE A 454 -20.38 -31.05 11.82
C PHE A 454 -20.65 -30.28 13.11
N ILE A 455 -19.74 -30.39 14.07
CA ILE A 455 -19.69 -29.61 15.31
C ILE A 455 -18.79 -28.40 15.06
N LEU A 456 -19.29 -27.20 15.41
CA LEU A 456 -18.64 -25.93 15.18
C LEU A 456 -18.20 -25.25 16.47
N LEU A 457 -16.94 -24.83 16.53
CA LEU A 457 -16.36 -24.07 17.64
C LEU A 457 -16.13 -22.62 17.19
N MET A 458 -16.46 -21.66 18.07
CA MET A 458 -16.11 -20.26 17.90
C MET A 458 -14.82 -19.97 18.66
N ASP A 459 -13.80 -19.52 17.93
CA ASP A 459 -12.48 -19.19 18.48
C ASP A 459 -12.30 -17.69 18.73
N ASP A 460 -11.32 -17.34 19.59
CA ASP A 460 -10.93 -15.97 19.94
C ASP A 460 -12.08 -15.10 20.49
N PHE A 461 -13.12 -15.70 21.08
CA PHE A 461 -14.25 -14.92 21.58
C PHE A 461 -13.83 -13.92 22.66
N GLY A 462 -14.14 -12.63 22.42
CA GLY A 462 -13.83 -11.54 23.32
C GLY A 462 -12.54 -10.79 23.02
N SER A 463 -11.81 -11.17 21.96
CA SER A 463 -10.60 -10.46 21.53
C SER A 463 -10.88 -9.18 20.75
N GLY A 464 -12.13 -8.99 20.26
CA GLY A 464 -12.55 -7.87 19.41
C GLY A 464 -13.76 -7.10 19.95
N TYR A 465 -14.57 -6.54 19.05
CA TYR A 465 -15.82 -5.85 19.35
C TYR A 465 -16.99 -6.84 19.56
N SER A 466 -16.80 -7.86 20.40
CA SER A 466 -17.84 -8.86 20.69
C SER A 466 -19.09 -8.18 21.23
N SER A 467 -20.14 -8.13 20.43
CA SER A 467 -21.44 -7.73 20.92
C SER A 467 -22.14 -8.94 21.53
N LEU A 468 -22.75 -8.78 22.72
CA LEU A 468 -23.64 -9.81 23.27
C LEU A 468 -24.74 -10.22 22.29
N ASN A 469 -25.07 -9.37 21.32
CA ASN A 469 -25.98 -9.69 20.22
C ASN A 469 -25.46 -10.82 19.32
N MET A 470 -24.14 -10.90 19.11
CA MET A 470 -23.54 -11.97 18.32
C MET A 470 -23.79 -13.34 18.94
N LEU A 471 -23.63 -13.50 20.27
CA LEU A 471 -23.91 -14.76 20.96
C LEU A 471 -25.38 -15.21 20.85
N LYS A 472 -26.30 -14.27 20.67
CA LYS A 472 -27.72 -14.58 20.46
C LYS A 472 -28.01 -15.14 19.08
N ASP A 473 -27.26 -14.64 18.08
CA ASP A 473 -27.56 -14.86 16.66
C ASP A 473 -26.67 -15.93 16.03
N ILE A 474 -25.55 -16.30 16.70
CA ILE A 474 -24.62 -17.29 16.17
C ILE A 474 -25.02 -18.71 16.61
N ASP A 475 -25.04 -19.60 15.64
CA ASP A 475 -25.37 -21.01 15.83
C ASP A 475 -24.07 -21.84 15.84
N VAL A 476 -23.36 -21.82 17.00
CA VAL A 476 -22.15 -22.63 17.22
C VAL A 476 -22.34 -23.52 18.45
N ASP A 477 -21.67 -24.68 18.45
CA ASP A 477 -21.84 -25.69 19.51
C ASP A 477 -20.95 -25.44 20.74
N VAL A 478 -19.77 -24.84 20.55
CA VAL A 478 -18.77 -24.64 21.59
C VAL A 478 -18.13 -23.25 21.48
N LEU A 479 -17.89 -22.62 22.61
CA LEU A 479 -17.23 -21.32 22.69
C LEU A 479 -15.80 -21.46 23.22
N LYS A 480 -14.78 -20.90 22.51
CA LYS A 480 -13.41 -20.83 22.99
C LYS A 480 -13.12 -19.39 23.44
N ILE A 481 -12.53 -19.22 24.60
CA ILE A 481 -12.22 -17.91 25.20
C ILE A 481 -10.74 -17.91 25.61
N ASP A 482 -9.98 -16.89 25.15
CA ASP A 482 -8.57 -16.73 25.52
C ASP A 482 -8.41 -16.11 26.93
N MET A 483 -7.48 -16.62 27.71
CA MET A 483 -7.11 -16.06 29.03
C MET A 483 -6.59 -14.61 28.96
N GLN A 484 -6.14 -14.12 27.78
CA GLN A 484 -5.80 -12.72 27.58
C GLN A 484 -6.97 -11.78 27.85
N PHE A 485 -8.21 -12.29 27.75
CA PHE A 485 -9.41 -11.57 28.15
C PHE A 485 -9.34 -11.02 29.59
N LEU A 486 -8.54 -11.66 30.47
CA LEU A 486 -8.30 -11.20 31.83
C LEU A 486 -7.22 -10.10 31.93
N SER A 487 -6.42 -9.91 30.87
CA SER A 487 -5.21 -9.05 30.92
C SER A 487 -5.47 -7.60 30.47
N GLY A 488 -6.62 -7.28 29.90
CA GLY A 488 -6.96 -5.99 29.34
C GLY A 488 -7.73 -5.10 30.33
N GLY A 489 -7.04 -4.29 31.17
CA GLY A 489 -7.69 -3.25 31.94
C GLY A 489 -6.99 -2.82 33.23
N GLU A 490 -7.19 -1.57 33.65
CA GLU A 490 -6.61 -0.95 34.86
C GLU A 490 -7.09 -1.55 36.20
N SER A 491 -7.97 -2.58 36.16
CA SER A 491 -8.58 -3.18 37.36
C SER A 491 -8.62 -4.71 37.28
N PRO A 492 -7.66 -5.41 37.88
CA PRO A 492 -7.54 -6.90 37.83
C PRO A 492 -8.79 -7.69 38.28
N GLY A 493 -9.65 -7.08 39.11
CA GLY A 493 -10.89 -7.72 39.59
C GLY A 493 -12.05 -7.73 38.61
N LYS A 494 -12.14 -6.71 37.73
CA LYS A 494 -13.27 -6.61 36.77
C LYS A 494 -13.23 -7.69 35.70
N GLY A 495 -12.05 -8.01 35.16
CA GLY A 495 -11.88 -9.05 34.15
C GLY A 495 -12.39 -10.42 34.63
N LYS A 496 -12.10 -10.79 35.88
CA LYS A 496 -12.59 -12.04 36.47
C LYS A 496 -14.12 -12.09 36.57
N ILE A 497 -14.77 -11.00 36.96
CA ILE A 497 -16.23 -10.91 37.08
C ILE A 497 -16.88 -11.02 35.70
N ILE A 498 -16.30 -10.36 34.70
CA ILE A 498 -16.81 -10.42 33.32
C ILE A 498 -16.68 -11.83 32.78
N LEU A 499 -15.51 -12.47 32.93
CA LEU A 499 -15.28 -13.83 32.47
C LEU A 499 -16.27 -14.82 33.12
N GLU A 500 -16.45 -14.74 34.45
CA GLU A 500 -17.45 -15.57 35.14
C GLU A 500 -18.87 -15.36 34.57
N SER A 501 -19.23 -14.11 34.29
CA SER A 501 -20.53 -13.79 33.71
C SER A 501 -20.71 -14.37 32.31
N VAL A 502 -19.67 -14.29 31.46
CA VAL A 502 -19.67 -14.84 30.09
C VAL A 502 -19.78 -16.37 30.12
N ILE A 503 -18.97 -17.05 30.95
CA ILE A 503 -19.00 -18.51 31.10
C ILE A 503 -20.38 -18.96 31.58
N ARG A 504 -20.96 -18.30 32.59
CA ARG A 504 -22.29 -18.62 33.08
C ARG A 504 -23.37 -18.42 32.03
N MET A 505 -23.26 -17.36 31.23
CA MET A 505 -24.19 -17.09 30.13
C MET A 505 -24.09 -18.17 29.03
N ALA A 506 -22.88 -18.51 28.58
CA ALA A 506 -22.66 -19.56 27.58
C ALA A 506 -23.22 -20.92 28.06
N ASN A 507 -22.93 -21.31 29.31
CA ASN A 507 -23.47 -22.52 29.91
C ASN A 507 -25.01 -22.52 29.97
N ASN A 508 -25.65 -21.39 30.28
CA ASN A 508 -27.12 -21.26 30.29
C ASN A 508 -27.72 -21.34 28.89
N LEU A 509 -26.98 -20.98 27.84
CA LEU A 509 -27.35 -21.13 26.45
C LEU A 509 -27.10 -22.56 25.92
N GLY A 510 -26.53 -23.45 26.75
CA GLY A 510 -26.19 -24.82 26.35
C GLY A 510 -24.90 -24.92 25.54
N MET A 511 -24.08 -23.87 25.51
CA MET A 511 -22.79 -23.83 24.83
C MET A 511 -21.64 -24.10 25.83
N PRO A 512 -21.00 -25.27 25.80
CA PRO A 512 -19.78 -25.53 26.57
C PRO A 512 -18.69 -24.51 26.24
N VAL A 513 -17.89 -24.16 27.25
CA VAL A 513 -16.78 -23.24 27.10
C VAL A 513 -15.45 -23.97 27.23
N ILE A 514 -14.55 -23.76 26.28
CA ILE A 514 -13.14 -24.16 26.35
C ILE A 514 -12.31 -22.89 26.65
N MET A 515 -11.58 -22.89 27.74
CA MET A 515 -10.67 -21.79 28.08
C MET A 515 -9.28 -22.05 27.50
N GLU A 516 -8.80 -21.14 26.70
CA GLU A 516 -7.46 -21.18 26.11
C GLU A 516 -6.42 -20.41 26.91
N GLY A 517 -5.14 -20.65 26.62
CA GLY A 517 -4.03 -19.93 27.22
C GLY A 517 -3.84 -20.21 28.72
N VAL A 518 -4.29 -21.36 29.21
CA VAL A 518 -4.10 -21.74 30.62
C VAL A 518 -2.64 -22.15 30.87
N GLU A 519 -1.94 -21.37 31.72
CA GLU A 519 -0.51 -21.54 31.98
C GLU A 519 -0.20 -21.96 33.43
N THR A 520 -1.15 -21.78 34.37
CA THR A 520 -0.90 -22.03 35.78
C THR A 520 -2.00 -22.86 36.46
N GLN A 521 -1.63 -23.55 37.52
CA GLN A 521 -2.57 -24.28 38.36
C GLN A 521 -3.60 -23.37 39.03
N GLU A 522 -3.22 -22.13 39.35
CA GLU A 522 -4.16 -21.17 39.94
C GLU A 522 -5.27 -20.78 38.97
N GLN A 523 -4.94 -20.59 37.69
CA GLN A 523 -5.92 -20.38 36.62
C GLN A 523 -6.86 -21.58 36.53
N THR A 524 -6.35 -22.81 36.50
CA THR A 524 -7.17 -24.02 36.44
C THR A 524 -8.15 -24.08 37.63
N ARG A 525 -7.69 -23.83 38.85
CA ARG A 525 -8.54 -23.84 40.07
C ARG A 525 -9.63 -22.75 40.00
N PHE A 526 -9.29 -21.59 39.47
CA PHE A 526 -10.24 -20.50 39.29
C PHE A 526 -11.32 -20.91 38.28
N LEU A 527 -10.94 -21.41 37.10
CA LEU A 527 -11.85 -21.85 36.03
C LEU A 527 -12.81 -22.93 36.53
N TYR A 528 -12.31 -23.93 37.22
CA TYR A 528 -13.13 -24.96 37.81
C TYR A 528 -14.21 -24.41 38.78
N LYS A 529 -13.83 -23.42 39.63
CA LYS A 529 -14.77 -22.78 40.56
C LYS A 529 -15.90 -22.02 39.89
N ILE A 530 -15.64 -21.43 38.73
CA ILE A 530 -16.65 -20.67 37.97
C ILE A 530 -17.42 -21.52 36.96
N GLY A 531 -17.20 -22.86 36.95
CA GLY A 531 -17.93 -23.82 36.13
C GLY A 531 -17.41 -23.95 34.67
N CYS A 532 -16.15 -23.60 34.41
CA CYS A 532 -15.47 -23.92 33.18
C CYS A 532 -14.63 -25.19 33.36
N ASN A 533 -15.07 -26.28 32.75
CA ASN A 533 -14.44 -27.60 32.92
C ASN A 533 -13.46 -27.95 31.80
N TYR A 534 -13.52 -27.29 30.68
CA TYR A 534 -12.70 -27.61 29.51
C TYR A 534 -11.64 -26.55 29.30
N VAL A 535 -10.40 -26.97 29.10
CA VAL A 535 -9.24 -26.09 29.03
C VAL A 535 -8.26 -26.54 27.96
N GLN A 536 -7.51 -25.57 27.42
CA GLN A 536 -6.36 -25.78 26.56
C GLN A 536 -5.28 -24.78 26.94
N GLY A 537 -4.01 -25.23 27.09
CA GLY A 537 -2.93 -24.30 27.42
C GLY A 537 -1.64 -25.00 27.83
N TYR A 538 -0.59 -24.19 27.96
CA TYR A 538 0.77 -24.69 28.20
C TYR A 538 0.97 -25.36 29.59
N TYR A 539 0.07 -25.11 30.51
CA TYR A 539 0.06 -25.81 31.79
C TYR A 539 -0.17 -27.33 31.61
N TYR A 540 -1.02 -27.71 30.65
CA TYR A 540 -1.32 -29.12 30.36
C TYR A 540 -0.42 -29.67 29.26
N ALA A 541 -0.40 -29.03 28.10
CA ALA A 541 0.44 -29.44 26.99
C ALA A 541 0.69 -28.27 26.01
N ARG A 542 1.91 -28.19 25.50
CA ARG A 542 2.21 -27.33 24.34
C ARG A 542 1.82 -28.04 23.06
N PRO A 543 1.56 -27.31 21.96
CA PRO A 543 1.47 -27.93 20.64
C PRO A 543 2.70 -28.80 20.38
N MET A 544 2.48 -30.04 19.96
CA MET A 544 3.55 -31.03 19.76
C MET A 544 3.44 -31.68 18.38
N PRO A 545 4.56 -32.17 17.81
CA PRO A 545 4.54 -32.91 16.56
C PRO A 545 3.64 -34.15 16.62
N GLN A 546 3.16 -34.60 15.46
CA GLN A 546 2.28 -35.76 15.34
C GLN A 546 2.83 -37.00 16.09
N GLU A 547 4.09 -37.36 15.92
CA GLU A 547 4.67 -38.55 16.52
C GLU A 547 4.66 -38.50 18.03
N GLU A 548 4.88 -37.30 18.60
CA GLU A 548 4.83 -37.11 20.05
C GLU A 548 3.39 -37.21 20.58
N TYR A 549 2.43 -36.62 19.86
CA TYR A 549 1.01 -36.70 20.17
C TYR A 549 0.51 -38.14 20.10
N GLU A 550 0.83 -38.88 19.01
CA GLU A 550 0.51 -40.30 18.87
C GLU A 550 1.01 -41.12 20.04
N LYS A 551 2.27 -40.95 20.45
CA LYS A 551 2.88 -41.69 21.56
C LYS A 551 2.22 -41.38 22.90
N LYS A 552 1.91 -40.10 23.19
CA LYS A 552 1.44 -39.65 24.50
C LYS A 552 -0.07 -39.83 24.70
N TYR A 553 -0.87 -39.65 23.65
CA TYR A 553 -2.32 -39.54 23.76
C TYR A 553 -3.07 -40.63 22.98
N ILE A 554 -2.60 -41.03 21.80
CA ILE A 554 -3.31 -41.96 20.93
C ILE A 554 -2.99 -43.41 21.33
N TYR A 555 -1.72 -43.83 21.27
CA TYR A 555 -1.35 -45.23 21.51
C TYR A 555 -1.33 -45.62 23.00
N ARG A 556 -1.35 -44.66 23.91
CA ARG A 556 -1.57 -44.93 25.35
C ARG A 556 -2.93 -45.59 25.60
N ARG A 557 -3.91 -45.36 24.77
CA ARG A 557 -5.28 -45.92 24.87
C ARG A 557 -5.39 -47.35 24.32
N LYS A 558 -4.38 -47.86 23.63
CA LYS A 558 -4.35 -49.21 23.01
C LYS A 558 -4.26 -50.36 24.05
N GLY A 559 -4.48 -50.15 25.30
CA GLY A 559 -4.50 -51.17 26.37
C GLY A 559 -5.57 -50.97 27.43
N ALA A 560 -6.35 -49.92 27.32
CA ALA A 560 -7.50 -49.70 28.20
C ALA A 560 -8.75 -50.28 27.51
N THR A 561 -8.94 -51.60 27.68
CA THR A 561 -10.20 -52.27 27.34
C THR A 561 -11.32 -51.63 28.16
N LEU A 562 -12.43 -51.31 27.49
CA LEU A 562 -13.72 -50.84 28.02
C LEU A 562 -14.16 -51.57 29.30
#